data_de4f558431f4f715e8869d3a4aa35413
#
_entry.id   de4f558431f4f715e8869d3a4aa35413
#
_cell.length_a   1.000
_cell.length_b   1.000
_cell.length_c   1.000
_cell.angle_alpha   90.00
_cell.angle_beta   90.00
_cell.angle_gamma   90.00
#
_symmetry.space_group_name_H-M   'P 1'
#
loop_
_entity.id
_entity.type
_entity.pdbx_description
1 polymer ?
#
loop_
_entity_poly.entity_id
_entity_poly.type
_entity_poly.pdbx_seq_one_letter_code
_entity_poly.pdbx_strand_id
1 'polypeptide(L)'
;LKSSIKRFLFQHFSSQVLFIGNNMLTGQNAFSFKSNIDKKTTLHSLQLAALEIKRKLKLQGNKTHIITFKDFETNSLSDFETTNFQKNYRFSTQPNMVFDIAEHWKSEQDYIDALSKKYRDQYKRARKKATVIEKRKMHLEDIITLEDTIYDLYLHVAKNAPFNTFF
;
A
#
# COMPACT_ATOMS: atom_id res chain seq x y z
N LEU A 1 4.01 -19.78 -27.22
CA LEU A 1 5.12 -18.88 -27.63
C LEU A 1 5.06 -17.52 -26.97
N LYS A 2 3.91 -16.79 -26.97
CA LYS A 2 3.82 -15.46 -26.35
C LYS A 2 4.09 -15.46 -24.82
N SER A 3 3.66 -16.51 -24.11
CA SER A 3 3.87 -16.65 -22.67
C SER A 3 5.34 -16.89 -22.32
N SER A 4 6.03 -17.74 -23.06
CA SER A 4 7.44 -18.07 -22.83
C SER A 4 8.37 -16.89 -23.10
N ILE A 5 8.09 -16.11 -24.15
CA ILE A 5 8.83 -14.89 -24.47
C ILE A 5 8.62 -13.82 -23.39
N LYS A 6 7.38 -13.60 -22.94
CA LYS A 6 7.10 -12.70 -21.83
C LYS A 6 7.86 -13.12 -20.57
N ARG A 7 7.84 -14.38 -20.21
CA ARG A 7 8.54 -14.91 -19.03
C ARG A 7 10.06 -14.70 -19.14
N PHE A 8 10.65 -14.96 -20.30
CA PHE A 8 12.06 -14.73 -20.56
C PHE A 8 12.42 -13.23 -20.41
N LEU A 9 11.64 -12.32 -21.02
CA LEU A 9 11.85 -10.88 -20.91
C LEU A 9 11.73 -10.42 -19.45
N PHE A 10 10.71 -10.87 -18.71
CA PHE A 10 10.55 -10.52 -17.29
C PHE A 10 11.73 -11.01 -16.44
N GLN A 11 12.22 -12.22 -16.67
CA GLN A 11 13.34 -12.77 -15.90
C GLN A 11 14.66 -12.04 -16.15
N HIS A 12 14.88 -11.52 -17.35
CA HIS A 12 16.17 -10.91 -17.74
C HIS A 12 16.16 -9.39 -17.66
N PHE A 13 15.00 -8.75 -17.77
CA PHE A 13 14.86 -7.30 -17.80
C PHE A 13 14.06 -6.70 -16.65
N SER A 14 13.60 -7.51 -15.68
CA SER A 14 12.94 -6.99 -14.49
C SER A 14 13.94 -6.41 -13.50
N SER A 15 13.64 -5.26 -12.95
CA SER A 15 14.40 -4.67 -11.84
C SER A 15 13.93 -5.24 -10.52
N GLN A 16 14.87 -5.77 -9.73
CA GLN A 16 14.59 -6.18 -8.35
C GLN A 16 14.73 -4.97 -7.43
N VAL A 17 13.68 -4.66 -6.71
CA VAL A 17 13.59 -3.48 -5.84
C VAL A 17 13.44 -3.92 -4.39
N LEU A 18 14.31 -3.41 -3.52
CA LEU A 18 14.15 -3.55 -2.07
C LEU A 18 13.34 -2.35 -1.57
N PHE A 19 12.12 -2.60 -1.14
CA PHE A 19 11.28 -1.57 -0.53
C PHE A 19 11.47 -1.54 0.98
N ILE A 20 11.71 -0.34 1.50
CA ILE A 20 11.71 -0.05 2.94
C ILE A 20 10.43 0.75 3.21
N GLY A 21 9.47 0.12 3.85
CA GLY A 21 8.10 0.62 4.03
C GLY A 21 7.09 -0.45 3.70
N ASN A 22 5.83 -0.07 3.57
CA ASN A 22 4.74 -1.00 3.27
C ASN A 22 4.21 -0.75 1.85
N ASN A 23 4.11 -1.80 1.04
CA ASN A 23 3.58 -1.70 -0.32
C ASN A 23 2.06 -1.62 -0.37
N MET A 24 1.38 -2.04 0.71
CA MET A 24 -0.07 -2.15 0.76
C MET A 24 -0.73 -0.98 1.49
N LEU A 25 0.02 -0.30 2.35
CA LEU A 25 -0.47 0.80 3.18
C LEU A 25 0.21 2.11 2.77
N THR A 26 -0.52 3.19 2.90
CA THR A 26 0.01 4.55 2.85
C THR A 26 0.40 5.01 4.26
N GLY A 27 1.21 6.07 4.33
CA GLY A 27 1.72 6.58 5.60
C GLY A 27 3.11 6.03 5.95
N GLN A 28 3.72 6.61 6.97
CA GLN A 28 5.10 6.30 7.36
C GLN A 28 5.20 4.95 8.06
N ASN A 29 5.49 3.91 7.31
CA ASN A 29 5.59 2.53 7.79
C ASN A 29 7.02 1.97 7.72
N ALA A 30 8.00 2.79 7.33
CA ALA A 30 9.37 2.32 7.10
C ALA A 30 10.14 2.06 8.40
N PHE A 31 9.82 2.77 9.46
CA PHE A 31 10.49 2.64 10.76
C PHE A 31 9.60 3.12 11.92
N SER A 32 9.95 2.64 13.10
CA SER A 32 9.45 3.15 14.37
C SER A 32 10.60 3.23 15.36
N PHE A 33 10.59 4.20 16.25
CA PHE A 33 11.62 4.38 17.27
C PHE A 33 11.03 4.90 18.58
N LYS A 34 11.74 4.63 19.67
CA LYS A 34 11.34 5.14 20.99
C LYS A 34 11.62 6.64 21.09
N SER A 35 10.84 7.35 21.88
CA SER A 35 10.93 8.81 22.07
C SER A 35 12.29 9.32 22.56
N ASN A 36 13.09 8.47 23.21
CA ASN A 36 14.42 8.79 23.70
C ASN A 36 15.54 8.56 22.68
N ILE A 37 15.22 8.10 21.47
CA ILE A 37 16.18 7.86 20.40
C ILE A 37 16.13 9.03 19.41
N ASP A 38 17.30 9.53 19.04
CA ASP A 38 17.42 10.57 18.03
C ASP A 38 16.99 10.07 16.65
N LYS A 39 16.16 10.85 15.98
CA LYS A 39 15.60 10.51 14.67
C LYS A 39 16.67 10.38 13.58
N LYS A 40 17.70 11.24 13.61
CA LYS A 40 18.80 11.18 12.64
C LYS A 40 19.59 9.89 12.75
N THR A 41 19.87 9.48 13.99
CA THR A 41 20.54 8.20 14.31
C THR A 41 19.68 7.03 13.81
N THR A 42 18.37 7.10 13.99
CA THR A 42 17.42 6.09 13.49
C THR A 42 17.46 6.00 11.97
N LEU A 43 17.40 7.12 11.26
CA LEU A 43 17.47 7.16 9.80
C LEU A 43 18.82 6.65 9.27
N HIS A 44 19.90 6.98 9.92
CA HIS A 44 21.22 6.45 9.57
C HIS A 44 21.27 4.91 9.73
N SER A 45 20.78 4.40 10.84
CA SER A 45 20.70 2.96 11.11
C SER A 45 19.80 2.24 10.11
N LEU A 46 18.68 2.83 9.75
CA LEU A 46 17.75 2.31 8.71
C LEU A 46 18.48 2.16 7.37
N GLN A 47 19.26 3.17 6.98
CA GLN A 47 20.02 3.14 5.73
C GLN A 47 21.08 2.05 5.74
N LEU A 48 21.82 1.92 6.85
CA LEU A 48 22.83 0.85 7.03
C LEU A 48 22.17 -0.54 6.97
N ALA A 49 21.04 -0.71 7.64
CA ALA A 49 20.28 -1.96 7.60
C ALA A 49 19.85 -2.33 6.17
N ALA A 50 19.35 -1.36 5.40
CA ALA A 50 18.95 -1.59 4.01
C ALA A 50 20.14 -2.01 3.13
N LEU A 51 21.30 -1.39 3.33
CA LEU A 51 22.54 -1.76 2.62
C LEU A 51 23.02 -3.15 2.99
N GLU A 52 22.94 -3.51 4.27
CA GLU A 52 23.31 -4.84 4.75
C GLU A 52 22.36 -5.93 4.22
N ILE A 53 21.06 -5.66 4.16
CA ILE A 53 20.07 -6.56 3.52
C ILE A 53 20.43 -6.75 2.05
N LYS A 54 20.71 -5.68 1.31
CA LYS A 54 21.15 -5.75 -0.09
C LYS A 54 22.40 -6.62 -0.24
N ARG A 55 23.39 -6.46 0.66
CA ARG A 55 24.62 -7.27 0.67
C ARG A 55 24.32 -8.75 0.89
N LYS A 56 23.47 -9.08 1.87
CA LYS A 56 23.05 -10.46 2.16
C LYS A 56 22.32 -11.09 1.00
N LEU A 57 21.36 -10.37 0.40
CA LEU A 57 20.65 -10.83 -0.79
C LEU A 57 21.60 -11.15 -1.94
N LYS A 58 22.60 -10.30 -2.16
CA LYS A 58 23.63 -10.54 -3.19
C LYS A 58 24.42 -11.82 -2.94
N LEU A 59 24.79 -12.12 -1.68
CA LEU A 59 25.48 -13.35 -1.33
C LEU A 59 24.63 -14.61 -1.55
N GLN A 60 23.30 -14.46 -1.51
CA GLN A 60 22.33 -15.53 -1.82
C GLN A 60 22.00 -15.64 -3.32
N GLY A 61 22.70 -14.90 -4.17
CA GLY A 61 22.46 -14.88 -5.62
C GLY A 61 21.35 -13.92 -6.08
N ASN A 62 20.72 -13.18 -5.15
CA ASN A 62 19.64 -12.25 -5.45
C ASN A 62 20.17 -10.83 -5.61
N LYS A 63 20.12 -10.29 -6.84
CA LYS A 63 20.63 -8.94 -7.13
C LYS A 63 19.55 -7.90 -6.87
N THR A 64 19.79 -6.99 -5.94
CA THR A 64 18.94 -5.81 -5.73
C THR A 64 19.45 -4.64 -6.56
N HIS A 65 18.63 -4.15 -7.49
CA HIS A 65 18.96 -3.05 -8.39
C HIS A 65 18.69 -1.70 -7.74
N ILE A 66 17.55 -1.56 -7.09
CA ILE A 66 17.06 -0.31 -6.50
C ILE A 66 16.72 -0.55 -5.03
N ILE A 67 17.04 0.41 -4.16
CA ILE A 67 16.52 0.49 -2.81
C ILE A 67 15.59 1.70 -2.77
N THR A 68 14.36 1.49 -2.35
CA THR A 68 13.34 2.54 -2.26
C THR A 68 12.87 2.66 -0.82
N PHE A 69 13.03 3.84 -0.26
CA PHE A 69 12.42 4.20 1.02
C PHE A 69 11.12 4.93 0.74
N LYS A 70 10.01 4.45 1.29
CA LYS A 70 8.66 4.90 0.95
C LYS A 70 7.96 5.64 2.07
N ASP A 71 7.06 6.53 1.65
CA ASP A 71 5.98 7.10 2.46
C ASP A 71 6.48 7.89 3.67
N PHE A 72 7.34 8.87 3.41
CA PHE A 72 7.77 9.82 4.41
C PHE A 72 6.90 11.07 4.38
N GLU A 73 6.54 11.54 5.56
CA GLU A 73 5.78 12.76 5.72
C GLU A 73 6.61 14.00 5.29
N THR A 74 5.93 14.95 4.66
CA THR A 74 6.57 16.19 4.21
C THR A 74 7.27 16.93 5.35
N ASN A 75 6.69 16.92 6.55
CA ASN A 75 7.24 17.55 7.74
C ASN A 75 8.55 16.89 8.23
N SER A 76 8.80 15.67 7.80
CA SER A 76 10.00 14.91 8.17
C SER A 76 11.15 15.09 7.17
N LEU A 77 10.95 15.79 6.07
CA LEU A 77 11.94 15.87 4.99
C LEU A 77 13.23 16.59 5.39
N SER A 78 13.15 17.58 6.29
CA SER A 78 14.33 18.28 6.82
C SER A 78 15.32 17.35 7.53
N ASP A 79 14.82 16.28 8.14
CA ASP A 79 15.68 15.32 8.84
C ASP A 79 16.52 14.49 7.85
N PHE A 80 16.02 14.31 6.62
CA PHE A 80 16.75 13.61 5.56
C PHE A 80 17.83 14.46 4.92
N GLU A 81 17.68 15.78 4.91
CA GLU A 81 18.65 16.72 4.33
C GLU A 81 19.97 16.76 5.10
N THR A 82 19.96 16.36 6.37
CA THR A 82 21.14 16.32 7.25
C THR A 82 21.79 14.93 7.35
N THR A 83 21.32 13.97 6.57
CA THR A 83 21.78 12.57 6.58
C THR A 83 22.33 12.15 5.22
N ASN A 84 22.88 10.93 5.14
CA ASN A 84 23.35 10.35 3.88
C ASN A 84 22.26 10.16 2.80
N PHE A 85 20.99 10.40 3.12
CA PHE A 85 19.89 10.39 2.17
C PHE A 85 20.00 11.49 1.11
N GLN A 86 20.76 12.55 1.33
CA GLN A 86 21.02 13.57 0.32
C GLN A 86 21.55 13.01 -1.02
N LYS A 87 22.19 11.84 -0.98
CA LYS A 87 22.69 11.14 -2.17
C LYS A 87 21.61 10.35 -2.91
N ASN A 88 20.41 10.24 -2.35
CA ASN A 88 19.32 9.50 -2.95
C ASN A 88 18.47 10.42 -3.83
N TYR A 89 17.92 9.85 -4.91
CA TYR A 89 16.95 10.54 -5.72
C TYR A 89 15.61 10.63 -4.97
N ARG A 90 15.07 11.84 -4.85
CA ARG A 90 13.77 12.10 -4.22
C ARG A 90 12.70 12.31 -5.26
N PHE A 91 11.56 11.68 -5.09
CA PHE A 91 10.38 11.88 -5.93
C PHE A 91 9.10 11.85 -5.08
N SER A 92 8.08 12.53 -5.55
CA SER A 92 6.72 12.45 -4.98
C SER A 92 5.89 11.49 -5.81
N THR A 93 5.11 10.69 -5.12
CA THR A 93 4.04 9.87 -5.72
C THR A 93 2.71 10.62 -5.65
N GLN A 94 1.64 9.99 -6.10
CA GLN A 94 0.30 10.56 -5.98
C GLN A 94 -0.01 10.90 -4.51
N PRO A 95 -0.66 12.05 -4.25
CA PRO A 95 -1.07 12.41 -2.89
C PRO A 95 -2.05 11.39 -2.34
N ASN A 96 -2.01 11.20 -1.03
CA ASN A 96 -3.03 10.43 -0.35
C ASN A 96 -4.40 11.10 -0.53
N MET A 97 -5.40 10.28 -0.81
CA MET A 97 -6.79 10.74 -0.77
C MET A 97 -7.26 10.70 0.68
N VAL A 98 -7.27 11.86 1.32
CA VAL A 98 -7.73 12.03 2.69
C VAL A 98 -9.15 12.56 2.67
N PHE A 99 -10.01 11.96 3.44
CA PHE A 99 -11.38 12.37 3.61
C PHE A 99 -11.65 12.69 5.08
N ASP A 100 -11.88 13.95 5.37
CA ASP A 100 -12.17 14.41 6.72
C ASP A 100 -13.64 14.18 7.03
N ILE A 101 -13.90 13.47 8.13
CA ILE A 101 -15.25 13.26 8.64
C ILE A 101 -15.62 14.50 9.45
N ALA A 102 -16.65 15.21 8.98
CA ALA A 102 -17.09 16.42 9.67
C ALA A 102 -17.70 16.10 11.05
N GLU A 103 -17.32 16.84 12.06
CA GLU A 103 -17.74 16.58 13.47
C GLU A 103 -19.26 16.60 13.68
N HIS A 104 -20.00 17.35 12.84
CA HIS A 104 -21.45 17.44 12.92
C HIS A 104 -22.17 16.25 12.29
N TRP A 105 -21.49 15.38 11.53
CA TRP A 105 -22.09 14.17 10.97
C TRP A 105 -22.29 13.12 12.05
N LYS A 106 -23.53 12.76 12.31
CA LYS A 106 -23.91 11.74 13.29
C LYS A 106 -24.51 10.50 12.64
N SER A 107 -24.83 10.58 11.36
CA SER A 107 -25.49 9.50 10.61
C SER A 107 -24.96 9.42 9.17
N GLU A 108 -25.24 8.28 8.52
CA GLU A 108 -24.99 8.12 7.07
C GLU A 108 -25.74 9.19 6.25
N GLN A 109 -26.92 9.60 6.70
CA GLN A 109 -27.73 10.57 6.01
C GLN A 109 -27.07 11.96 5.96
N ASP A 110 -26.42 12.38 7.05
CA ASP A 110 -25.70 13.66 7.09
C ASP A 110 -24.59 13.72 6.04
N TYR A 111 -23.88 12.61 5.86
CA TYR A 111 -22.89 12.48 4.79
C TYR A 111 -23.53 12.54 3.40
N ILE A 112 -24.64 11.82 3.18
CA ILE A 112 -25.33 11.82 1.89
C ILE A 112 -25.83 13.20 1.52
N ASP A 113 -26.35 13.95 2.49
CA ASP A 113 -26.86 15.31 2.28
C ASP A 113 -25.75 16.32 1.99
N ALA A 114 -24.56 16.08 2.51
CA ALA A 114 -23.37 16.88 2.21
C ALA A 114 -22.80 16.62 0.81
N LEU A 115 -23.14 15.50 0.16
CA LEU A 115 -22.68 15.20 -1.19
C LEU A 115 -23.23 16.21 -2.20
N SER A 116 -22.43 16.55 -3.21
CA SER A 116 -22.93 17.29 -4.36
C SER A 116 -24.05 16.49 -5.08
N LYS A 117 -24.95 17.18 -5.78
CA LYS A 117 -26.08 16.58 -6.48
C LYS A 117 -25.67 15.36 -7.34
N LYS A 118 -24.57 15.49 -8.07
CA LYS A 118 -24.04 14.41 -8.94
C LYS A 118 -23.76 13.12 -8.15
N TYR A 119 -23.05 13.22 -7.01
CA TYR A 119 -22.69 12.06 -6.20
C TYR A 119 -23.87 11.52 -5.41
N ARG A 120 -24.77 12.38 -4.94
CA ARG A 120 -26.03 11.98 -4.30
C ARG A 120 -26.91 11.16 -5.23
N ASP A 121 -27.03 11.55 -6.51
CA ASP A 121 -27.78 10.81 -7.51
C ASP A 121 -27.10 9.47 -7.86
N GLN A 122 -25.78 9.43 -7.88
CA GLN A 122 -25.03 8.17 -8.04
C GLN A 122 -25.28 7.22 -6.86
N TYR A 123 -25.22 7.73 -5.63
CA TYR A 123 -25.52 6.98 -4.43
C TYR A 123 -26.94 6.39 -4.47
N LYS A 124 -27.95 7.21 -4.77
CA LYS A 124 -29.36 6.75 -4.89
C LYS A 124 -29.51 5.64 -5.92
N ARG A 125 -28.87 5.77 -7.07
CA ARG A 125 -28.88 4.72 -8.11
C ARG A 125 -28.20 3.43 -7.64
N ALA A 126 -27.07 3.53 -6.97
CA ALA A 126 -26.37 2.38 -6.39
C ALA A 126 -27.24 1.68 -5.35
N ARG A 127 -27.83 2.42 -4.42
CA ARG A 127 -28.75 1.89 -3.40
C ARG A 127 -29.95 1.17 -4.02
N LYS A 128 -30.54 1.75 -5.07
CA LYS A 128 -31.65 1.10 -5.79
C LYS A 128 -31.23 -0.23 -6.43
N LYS A 129 -30.02 -0.33 -6.98
CA LYS A 129 -29.50 -1.59 -7.53
C LYS A 129 -29.14 -2.60 -6.45
N ALA A 130 -28.79 -2.15 -5.26
CA ALA A 130 -28.36 -2.98 -4.14
C ALA A 130 -29.51 -3.48 -3.25
N THR A 131 -30.77 -3.22 -3.61
CA THR A 131 -31.92 -3.63 -2.78
C THR A 131 -32.05 -5.14 -2.58
N VAL A 132 -31.50 -5.93 -3.48
CA VAL A 132 -31.48 -7.41 -3.41
C VAL A 132 -30.21 -7.95 -2.73
N ILE A 133 -29.30 -7.07 -2.29
CA ILE A 133 -28.02 -7.44 -1.66
C ILE A 133 -28.17 -7.26 -0.16
N GLU A 134 -27.94 -8.33 0.59
CA GLU A 134 -27.85 -8.28 2.04
C GLU A 134 -26.42 -7.98 2.46
N LYS A 135 -26.24 -7.00 3.37
CA LYS A 135 -24.98 -6.70 4.03
C LYS A 135 -25.09 -7.08 5.50
N ARG A 136 -24.29 -8.04 5.92
CA ARG A 136 -24.21 -8.45 7.34
C ARG A 136 -22.79 -8.45 7.85
N LYS A 137 -22.62 -8.24 9.15
CA LYS A 137 -21.34 -8.48 9.83
C LYS A 137 -21.23 -9.99 10.07
N MET A 138 -20.12 -10.56 9.67
CA MET A 138 -19.83 -11.97 9.89
C MET A 138 -19.13 -12.18 11.22
N HIS A 139 -19.44 -13.25 11.93
CA HIS A 139 -18.70 -13.75 13.07
C HIS A 139 -17.58 -14.69 12.60
N LEU A 140 -16.66 -15.05 13.52
CA LEU A 140 -15.52 -15.90 13.18
C LEU A 140 -15.96 -17.27 12.64
N GLU A 141 -17.00 -17.83 13.24
CA GLU A 141 -17.58 -19.12 12.85
C GLU A 141 -18.12 -19.10 11.41
N ASP A 142 -18.77 -17.99 11.01
CA ASP A 142 -19.24 -17.79 9.63
C ASP A 142 -18.06 -17.76 8.66
N ILE A 143 -16.99 -17.07 9.04
CA ILE A 143 -15.77 -16.93 8.20
C ILE A 143 -15.12 -18.30 8.01
N ILE A 144 -14.97 -19.08 9.08
CA ILE A 144 -14.40 -20.43 9.02
C ILE A 144 -15.29 -21.34 8.16
N THR A 145 -16.60 -21.28 8.32
CA THR A 145 -17.54 -22.10 7.54
C THR A 145 -17.51 -21.76 6.05
N LEU A 146 -17.25 -20.51 5.70
CA LEU A 146 -17.25 -20.01 4.33
C LEU A 146 -15.85 -19.83 3.76
N GLU A 147 -14.81 -20.36 4.41
CA GLU A 147 -13.40 -20.13 4.04
C GLU A 147 -13.14 -20.42 2.57
N ASP A 148 -13.54 -21.59 2.09
CA ASP A 148 -13.35 -21.99 0.69
C ASP A 148 -14.07 -21.05 -0.28
N THR A 149 -15.29 -20.67 0.03
CA THR A 149 -16.07 -19.73 -0.79
C THR A 149 -15.41 -18.35 -0.84
N ILE A 150 -14.95 -17.85 0.29
CA ILE A 150 -14.24 -16.55 0.39
C ILE A 150 -12.95 -16.62 -0.43
N TYR A 151 -12.21 -17.72 -0.30
CA TYR A 151 -10.96 -17.93 -1.03
C TYR A 151 -11.18 -17.99 -2.54
N ASP A 152 -12.20 -18.72 -3.00
CA ASP A 152 -12.54 -18.80 -4.42
C ASP A 152 -12.95 -17.46 -5.01
N LEU A 153 -13.74 -16.67 -4.28
CA LEU A 153 -14.10 -15.30 -4.67
C LEU A 153 -12.86 -14.40 -4.76
N TYR A 154 -11.96 -14.50 -3.80
CA TYR A 154 -10.68 -13.80 -3.82
C TYR A 154 -9.85 -14.19 -5.06
N LEU A 155 -9.69 -15.49 -5.31
CA LEU A 155 -8.95 -16.00 -6.46
C LEU A 155 -9.55 -15.51 -7.78
N HIS A 156 -10.89 -15.46 -7.89
CA HIS A 156 -11.55 -14.95 -9.08
C HIS A 156 -11.17 -13.49 -9.36
N VAL A 157 -11.21 -12.64 -8.35
CA VAL A 157 -10.81 -11.23 -8.47
C VAL A 157 -9.32 -11.12 -8.79
N ALA A 158 -8.50 -11.85 -8.07
CA ALA A 158 -7.04 -11.81 -8.22
C ALA A 158 -6.57 -12.25 -9.62
N LYS A 159 -7.17 -13.31 -10.18
CA LYS A 159 -6.85 -13.78 -11.55
C LYS A 159 -7.27 -12.81 -12.64
N ASN A 160 -8.32 -12.03 -12.41
CA ASN A 160 -8.85 -11.06 -13.37
C ASN A 160 -8.27 -9.65 -13.17
N ALA A 161 -7.52 -9.41 -12.11
CA ALA A 161 -6.89 -8.12 -11.87
C ALA A 161 -5.78 -7.86 -12.91
N PRO A 162 -5.74 -6.66 -13.54
CA PRO A 162 -4.72 -6.32 -14.52
C PRO A 162 -3.31 -6.25 -13.89
N PHE A 163 -3.24 -6.01 -12.60
CA PHE A 163 -2.03 -6.02 -11.79
C PHE A 163 -2.24 -6.94 -10.59
N ASN A 164 -1.51 -8.03 -10.54
CA ASN A 164 -1.50 -8.92 -9.40
C ASN A 164 -0.08 -9.10 -8.89
N THR A 165 0.23 -8.49 -7.74
CA THR A 165 1.55 -8.56 -7.11
C THR A 165 1.71 -9.78 -6.20
N PHE A 166 0.70 -10.65 -6.08
CA PHE A 166 0.65 -11.75 -5.11
C PHE A 166 0.57 -13.15 -5.74
N PHE A 167 0.75 -13.26 -7.05
CA PHE A 167 0.85 -14.54 -7.75
C PHE A 167 2.12 -14.64 -8.58
#